data_4541be4c11d111eb6ff2f9bc04e905f0
#
_entry.id   4541be4c11d111eb6ff2f9bc04e905f0
#
_cell.length_a   1.000
_cell.length_b   1.000
_cell.length_c   1.000
_cell.angle_alpha   90.00
_cell.angle_beta   90.00
_cell.angle_gamma   90.00
#
_symmetry.space_group_name_H-M   'P 1'
#
loop_
_entity.id
_entity.type
_entity.pdbx_description
1 polymer ?
#
loop_
_entity_poly.entity_id
_entity_poly.type
_entity_poly.pdbx_seq_one_letter_code
_entity_poly.pdbx_strand_id
1 'polypeptide(L)'
;SGDSLGTWNSLRPLTINNASGTVSIGNGLNVTGDITTSAWVYANRFSINSGSTSWIDMRNQNVIFGKNAVSTSSAQALLRQDHADRKFFIGGLGNSQFGFYMINNSRTANGTDGQAFLDSSGNFQCGGQIVPANYSNFDSRYALKTACVTSVRLGAYKTHTMQKGTMFETAGYVITGLGIIGEVDGDDPARLRPLQYCINGTWYTAATA
;
A
#
# COMPACT_ATOMS: atom_id res chain seq x y z
N SER A 1 -17.07 -39.42 58.76
CA SER A 1 -18.02 -39.99 57.81
C SER A 1 -17.57 -39.62 56.42
N GLY A 2 -17.04 -40.57 55.66
CA GLY A 2 -16.66 -40.37 54.31
C GLY A 2 -17.89 -40.29 53.41
N ASP A 3 -18.28 -39.13 52.98
CA ASP A 3 -19.17 -39.04 51.83
C ASP A 3 -18.43 -39.62 50.63
N SER A 4 -18.92 -40.71 50.11
CA SER A 4 -18.47 -41.33 48.88
C SER A 4 -18.61 -40.32 47.78
N LEU A 5 -17.51 -39.78 47.34
CA LEU A 5 -17.43 -38.99 46.09
C LEU A 5 -17.88 -39.90 44.95
N GLY A 6 -19.15 -39.96 44.65
CA GLY A 6 -19.82 -40.64 43.56
C GLY A 6 -19.11 -41.80 42.86
N THR A 7 -19.82 -42.72 42.32
CA THR A 7 -19.26 -43.78 41.48
C THR A 7 -18.59 -43.20 40.20
N TRP A 8 -17.42 -43.72 39.90
CA TRP A 8 -16.68 -43.38 38.70
C TRP A 8 -17.48 -43.75 37.44
N ASN A 9 -17.73 -42.81 36.60
CA ASN A 9 -18.29 -43.03 35.25
C ASN A 9 -17.23 -42.78 34.18
N SER A 10 -17.57 -43.00 32.92
CA SER A 10 -16.68 -42.76 31.78
C SER A 10 -16.36 -41.28 31.57
N LEU A 11 -17.11 -40.39 32.19
CA LEU A 11 -16.87 -38.95 32.13
C LEU A 11 -15.93 -38.57 33.28
N ARG A 12 -14.65 -38.34 32.96
CA ARG A 12 -13.64 -37.85 33.92
C ARG A 12 -13.36 -36.36 33.61
N PRO A 13 -14.15 -35.45 34.16
CA PRO A 13 -13.99 -34.02 33.82
C PRO A 13 -12.67 -33.45 34.32
N LEU A 14 -12.14 -33.99 35.42
CA LEU A 14 -10.86 -33.55 36.00
C LEU A 14 -10.00 -34.77 36.38
N THR A 15 -8.77 -34.82 35.93
CA THR A 15 -7.76 -35.82 36.29
C THR A 15 -6.47 -35.13 36.71
N ILE A 16 -5.88 -35.54 37.82
CA ILE A 16 -4.57 -35.07 38.28
C ILE A 16 -3.59 -36.24 38.22
N ASN A 17 -2.52 -36.05 37.49
CA ASN A 17 -1.40 -37.00 37.48
C ASN A 17 -0.44 -36.63 38.61
N ASN A 18 -0.40 -37.46 39.67
CA ASN A 18 0.40 -37.19 40.84
C ASN A 18 1.92 -37.27 40.59
N ALA A 19 2.35 -37.96 39.53
CA ALA A 19 3.77 -38.07 39.22
C ALA A 19 4.27 -36.84 38.40
N SER A 20 3.47 -36.31 37.50
CA SER A 20 3.84 -35.17 36.64
C SER A 20 3.26 -33.83 37.10
N GLY A 21 2.28 -33.84 38.00
CA GLY A 21 1.52 -32.65 38.38
C GLY A 21 0.54 -32.14 37.29
N THR A 22 0.39 -32.87 36.19
CA THR A 22 -0.49 -32.46 35.12
C THR A 22 -1.96 -32.57 35.52
N VAL A 23 -2.74 -31.50 35.25
CA VAL A 23 -4.18 -31.48 35.40
C VAL A 23 -4.83 -31.56 34.01
N SER A 24 -5.71 -32.53 33.78
CA SER A 24 -6.43 -32.70 32.53
C SER A 24 -7.93 -32.47 32.75
N ILE A 25 -8.54 -31.64 31.90
CA ILE A 25 -9.96 -31.34 31.92
C ILE A 25 -10.56 -31.85 30.60
N GLY A 26 -11.33 -32.95 30.68
CA GLY A 26 -11.79 -33.68 29.48
C GLY A 26 -13.01 -33.09 28.77
N ASN A 27 -13.83 -32.32 29.47
CA ASN A 27 -15.16 -31.89 28.96
C ASN A 27 -15.36 -30.38 28.91
N GLY A 28 -14.26 -29.64 28.84
CA GLY A 28 -14.27 -28.17 28.80
C GLY A 28 -14.17 -27.50 30.17
N LEU A 29 -13.66 -26.30 30.19
CA LEU A 29 -13.50 -25.43 31.33
C LEU A 29 -14.27 -24.14 31.12
N ASN A 30 -15.20 -23.81 32.02
CA ASN A 30 -15.87 -22.51 32.04
C ASN A 30 -15.29 -21.71 33.21
N VAL A 31 -14.68 -20.57 32.89
CA VAL A 31 -14.08 -19.65 33.87
C VAL A 31 -14.79 -18.31 33.76
N THR A 32 -15.39 -17.84 34.86
CA THR A 32 -16.09 -16.54 34.91
C THR A 32 -15.17 -15.36 35.21
N GLY A 33 -13.92 -15.61 35.56
CA GLY A 33 -12.88 -14.61 35.80
C GLY A 33 -11.72 -14.73 34.83
N ASP A 34 -10.62 -14.08 35.15
CA ASP A 34 -9.42 -14.09 34.34
C ASP A 34 -8.66 -15.42 34.44
N ILE A 35 -7.97 -15.81 33.36
CA ILE A 35 -6.99 -16.89 33.35
C ILE A 35 -5.61 -16.24 33.21
N THR A 36 -4.78 -16.39 34.23
CA THR A 36 -3.39 -15.90 34.22
C THR A 36 -2.45 -17.07 34.02
N THR A 37 -1.56 -16.98 33.04
CA THR A 37 -0.47 -17.94 32.82
C THR A 37 0.87 -17.23 32.78
N SER A 38 1.91 -17.85 33.34
CA SER A 38 3.29 -17.36 33.26
C SER A 38 4.03 -17.90 32.03
N ALA A 39 3.41 -18.80 31.28
CA ALA A 39 3.97 -19.45 30.09
C ALA A 39 2.99 -19.41 28.91
N TRP A 40 3.30 -20.12 27.84
CA TRP A 40 2.48 -20.16 26.63
C TRP A 40 1.14 -20.88 26.87
N VAL A 41 0.10 -20.40 26.19
CA VAL A 41 -1.16 -21.12 26.01
C VAL A 41 -1.13 -21.80 24.64
N TYR A 42 -1.15 -23.14 24.61
CA TYR A 42 -1.20 -23.92 23.38
C TYR A 42 -2.65 -24.31 23.10
N ALA A 43 -3.16 -23.88 21.96
CA ALA A 43 -4.52 -24.21 21.52
C ALA A 43 -4.54 -24.51 20.01
N ASN A 44 -5.37 -25.49 19.61
CA ASN A 44 -5.62 -25.74 18.18
C ASN A 44 -6.40 -24.59 17.53
N ARG A 45 -7.25 -23.93 18.29
CA ARG A 45 -8.07 -22.80 17.86
C ARG A 45 -8.27 -21.84 19.03
N PHE A 46 -8.29 -20.56 18.72
CA PHE A 46 -8.61 -19.50 19.65
C PHE A 46 -9.77 -18.70 19.08
N SER A 47 -10.91 -18.66 19.78
CA SER A 47 -12.09 -17.90 19.40
C SER A 47 -12.33 -16.79 20.41
N ILE A 48 -12.46 -15.57 19.92
CA ILE A 48 -12.75 -14.38 20.73
C ILE A 48 -14.13 -13.92 20.33
N ASN A 49 -15.06 -13.92 21.29
CA ASN A 49 -16.41 -13.40 21.12
C ASN A 49 -16.45 -12.01 21.77
N SER A 50 -16.33 -10.96 20.96
CA SER A 50 -16.50 -9.58 21.40
C SER A 50 -17.93 -9.10 21.14
N GLY A 51 -18.50 -8.35 22.08
CA GLY A 51 -19.78 -7.67 21.86
C GLY A 51 -19.72 -6.68 20.70
N SER A 52 -20.88 -6.40 20.08
CA SER A 52 -20.98 -5.35 19.05
C SER A 52 -21.06 -3.98 19.71
N THR A 53 -20.23 -3.05 19.24
CA THR A 53 -20.20 -1.67 19.72
C THR A 53 -19.75 -0.70 18.62
N SER A 54 -19.83 0.60 18.84
CA SER A 54 -19.36 1.60 17.92
C SER A 54 -17.81 1.70 17.92
N TRP A 55 -17.23 2.22 16.85
CA TRP A 55 -15.76 2.41 16.77
C TRP A 55 -15.20 3.29 17.91
N ILE A 56 -15.95 4.29 18.33
CA ILE A 56 -15.49 5.18 19.41
C ILE A 56 -15.45 4.44 20.76
N ASP A 57 -16.37 3.53 20.96
CA ASP A 57 -16.43 2.72 22.19
C ASP A 57 -15.34 1.66 22.17
N MET A 58 -15.01 1.09 21.00
CA MET A 58 -13.93 0.13 20.80
C MET A 58 -12.54 0.69 21.20
N ARG A 59 -12.39 2.01 21.26
CA ARG A 59 -11.12 2.67 21.65
C ARG A 59 -10.57 2.15 22.99
N ASN A 60 -11.45 1.80 23.92
CA ASN A 60 -11.07 1.33 25.26
C ASN A 60 -11.43 -0.15 25.50
N GLN A 61 -11.90 -0.86 24.47
CA GLN A 61 -12.20 -2.27 24.52
C GLN A 61 -11.19 -3.05 23.70
N ASN A 62 -10.66 -4.11 24.27
CA ASN A 62 -9.58 -4.88 23.67
C ASN A 62 -10.01 -6.32 23.43
N VAL A 63 -9.91 -6.79 22.21
CA VAL A 63 -10.14 -8.18 21.83
C VAL A 63 -8.81 -8.97 21.87
N ILE A 64 -7.76 -8.40 21.30
CA ILE A 64 -6.37 -8.83 21.49
C ILE A 64 -5.60 -7.56 21.86
N PHE A 65 -4.98 -7.54 23.03
CA PHE A 65 -4.33 -6.36 23.56
C PHE A 65 -2.85 -6.63 23.86
N GLY A 66 -1.98 -5.97 23.10
CA GLY A 66 -0.56 -5.88 23.41
C GLY A 66 -0.29 -4.59 24.20
N LYS A 67 -0.32 -4.66 25.52
CA LYS A 67 0.04 -3.53 26.38
C LYS A 67 1.55 -3.40 26.45
N ASN A 68 2.13 -2.58 25.58
CA ASN A 68 3.52 -2.17 25.76
C ASN A 68 3.59 -0.65 25.84
N ALA A 69 4.27 -0.17 26.86
CA ALA A 69 4.82 1.18 26.86
C ALA A 69 5.99 1.17 25.86
N VAL A 70 5.68 1.18 24.56
CA VAL A 70 6.69 1.13 23.51
C VAL A 70 7.35 2.50 23.44
N SER A 71 8.67 2.55 23.52
CA SER A 71 9.39 3.78 23.20
C SER A 71 9.18 4.14 21.72
N THR A 72 9.43 5.39 21.35
CA THR A 72 9.21 5.89 19.99
C THR A 72 9.97 5.12 18.90
N SER A 73 10.96 4.31 19.27
CA SER A 73 11.81 3.51 18.37
C SER A 73 11.68 2.00 18.52
N SER A 74 10.86 1.51 19.45
CA SER A 74 10.71 0.06 19.67
C SER A 74 9.70 -0.55 18.73
N ALA A 75 10.00 -1.75 18.22
CA ALA A 75 9.06 -2.57 17.47
C ALA A 75 8.37 -3.57 18.40
N GLN A 76 7.06 -3.77 18.19
CA GLN A 76 6.30 -4.80 18.87
C GLN A 76 5.34 -5.49 17.93
N ALA A 77 5.53 -6.80 17.78
CA ALA A 77 4.59 -7.64 17.05
C ALA A 77 3.40 -8.01 17.96
N LEU A 78 2.20 -7.77 17.45
CA LEU A 78 0.96 -8.32 17.99
C LEU A 78 0.79 -9.78 17.54
N LEU A 79 1.13 -10.06 16.27
CA LEU A 79 1.15 -11.39 15.68
C LEU A 79 2.50 -11.63 15.01
N ARG A 80 3.00 -12.88 15.07
CA ARG A 80 4.20 -13.33 14.36
C ARG A 80 3.94 -14.69 13.71
N GLN A 81 4.41 -14.84 12.47
CA GLN A 81 4.46 -16.13 11.77
C GLN A 81 5.89 -16.40 11.30
N ASP A 82 6.41 -17.55 11.67
CA ASP A 82 7.78 -17.97 11.33
C ASP A 82 7.80 -18.86 10.10
N HIS A 83 8.69 -18.55 9.17
CA HIS A 83 9.04 -19.34 8.01
C HIS A 83 10.51 -19.77 8.08
N ALA A 84 10.91 -20.69 7.20
CA ALA A 84 12.27 -21.24 7.19
C ALA A 84 13.36 -20.16 7.02
N ASP A 85 13.09 -19.14 6.21
CA ASP A 85 14.04 -18.11 5.81
C ASP A 85 13.67 -16.70 6.30
N ARG A 86 12.46 -16.50 6.83
CA ARG A 86 11.95 -15.18 7.25
C ARG A 86 10.85 -15.27 8.30
N LYS A 87 10.52 -14.11 8.85
CA LYS A 87 9.40 -13.94 9.79
C LYS A 87 8.52 -12.79 9.32
N PHE A 88 7.20 -13.00 9.42
CA PHE A 88 6.20 -11.95 9.18
C PHE A 88 5.61 -11.49 10.50
N PHE A 89 5.33 -10.20 10.59
CA PHE A 89 4.79 -9.56 11.78
C PHE A 89 3.62 -8.63 11.42
N ILE A 90 2.65 -8.58 12.33
CA ILE A 90 1.65 -7.50 12.37
C ILE A 90 1.82 -6.78 13.69
N GLY A 91 1.98 -5.47 13.69
CA GLY A 91 2.16 -4.71 14.94
C GLY A 91 2.60 -3.28 14.73
N GLY A 92 3.05 -2.66 15.82
CA GLY A 92 3.54 -1.28 15.86
C GLY A 92 5.04 -1.17 15.73
N LEU A 93 5.51 -0.11 15.08
CA LEU A 93 6.89 0.34 15.10
C LEU A 93 6.94 1.74 15.71
N GLY A 94 7.39 1.80 16.96
CA GLY A 94 7.27 2.99 17.77
C GLY A 94 5.82 3.40 17.98
N ASN A 95 5.57 4.69 18.13
CA ASN A 95 4.24 5.29 18.26
C ASN A 95 3.71 5.90 16.96
N SER A 96 4.42 5.73 15.85
CA SER A 96 4.16 6.42 14.59
C SER A 96 3.70 5.51 13.45
N GLN A 97 3.80 4.19 13.59
CA GLN A 97 3.48 3.24 12.53
C GLN A 97 2.80 2.00 13.09
N PHE A 98 1.80 1.48 12.35
CA PHE A 98 1.20 0.18 12.59
C PHE A 98 0.99 -0.53 11.26
N GLY A 99 1.44 -1.78 11.12
CA GLY A 99 1.35 -2.45 9.86
C GLY A 99 1.92 -3.86 9.80
N PHE A 100 2.35 -4.22 8.61
CA PHE A 100 2.91 -5.51 8.23
C PHE A 100 4.41 -5.34 8.01
N TYR A 101 5.19 -6.21 8.60
CA TYR A 101 6.65 -6.18 8.50
C TYR A 101 7.19 -7.57 8.21
N MET A 102 8.30 -7.61 7.50
CA MET A 102 9.03 -8.85 7.21
C MET A 102 10.49 -8.66 7.57
N ILE A 103 11.10 -9.70 8.16
CA ILE A 103 12.52 -9.75 8.47
C ILE A 103 13.08 -11.09 7.99
N ASN A 104 14.14 -11.07 7.22
CA ASN A 104 14.88 -12.27 6.83
C ASN A 104 15.67 -12.82 8.02
N ASN A 105 15.71 -14.15 8.18
CA ASN A 105 16.45 -14.79 9.28
C ASN A 105 17.97 -14.52 9.22
N SER A 106 18.50 -14.19 8.03
CA SER A 106 19.90 -13.81 7.83
C SER A 106 20.24 -12.38 8.25
N ARG A 107 19.22 -11.56 8.57
CA ARG A 107 19.44 -10.16 8.95
C ARG A 107 20.06 -10.07 10.35
N THR A 108 21.14 -9.33 10.49
CA THR A 108 21.84 -9.11 11.77
C THR A 108 21.70 -7.68 12.29
N ALA A 109 21.36 -6.73 11.42
CA ALA A 109 21.15 -5.34 11.81
C ALA A 109 19.67 -5.05 12.11
N ASN A 110 19.39 -4.08 13.00
CA ASN A 110 18.03 -3.63 13.27
C ASN A 110 17.36 -3.10 11.99
N GLY A 111 16.07 -3.35 11.81
CA GLY A 111 15.27 -2.92 10.68
C GLY A 111 14.43 -4.04 10.07
N THR A 112 13.76 -3.73 8.97
CA THR A 112 12.89 -4.65 8.22
C THR A 112 13.41 -4.85 6.80
N ASP A 113 13.07 -5.98 6.18
CA ASP A 113 13.38 -6.28 4.78
C ASP A 113 12.16 -6.08 3.87
N GLY A 114 10.99 -5.88 4.46
CA GLY A 114 9.76 -5.50 3.77
C GLY A 114 8.75 -4.91 4.75
N GLN A 115 8.01 -3.90 4.32
CA GLN A 115 7.03 -3.25 5.18
C GLN A 115 5.88 -2.61 4.39
N ALA A 116 4.69 -2.62 5.00
CA ALA A 116 3.54 -1.82 4.61
C ALA A 116 2.80 -1.40 5.89
N PHE A 117 2.53 -0.12 6.07
CA PHE A 117 2.01 0.40 7.34
C PHE A 117 1.16 1.65 7.16
N LEU A 118 0.34 1.93 8.18
CA LEU A 118 -0.35 3.18 8.39
C LEU A 118 0.51 4.07 9.31
N ASP A 119 0.80 5.29 8.91
CA ASP A 119 1.54 6.24 9.75
C ASP A 119 0.62 7.08 10.64
N SER A 120 1.20 7.88 11.54
CA SER A 120 0.47 8.77 12.45
C SER A 120 -0.32 9.88 11.76
N SER A 121 -0.08 10.15 10.49
CA SER A 121 -0.81 11.11 9.66
C SER A 121 -1.94 10.48 8.84
N GLY A 122 -2.13 9.16 8.97
CA GLY A 122 -3.16 8.41 8.24
C GLY A 122 -2.75 7.98 6.83
N ASN A 123 -1.47 8.09 6.46
CA ASN A 123 -1.00 7.62 5.16
C ASN A 123 -0.68 6.13 5.20
N PHE A 124 -1.15 5.39 4.17
CA PHE A 124 -0.70 4.02 3.94
C PHE A 124 0.56 4.02 3.08
N GLN A 125 1.64 3.47 3.62
CA GLN A 125 2.94 3.43 2.96
C GLN A 125 3.40 1.99 2.76
N CYS A 126 4.10 1.71 1.66
CA CYS A 126 4.77 0.44 1.43
C CYS A 126 6.20 0.66 0.94
N GLY A 127 7.13 -0.20 1.35
CA GLY A 127 8.54 -0.16 0.93
C GLY A 127 8.79 -0.72 -0.47
N GLY A 128 7.80 -1.40 -1.05
CA GLY A 128 7.84 -1.96 -2.39
C GLY A 128 6.75 -1.37 -3.29
N GLN A 129 6.34 -2.13 -4.27
CA GLN A 129 5.26 -1.78 -5.19
C GLN A 129 3.91 -2.25 -4.65
N ILE A 130 2.85 -1.49 -4.95
CA ILE A 130 1.47 -1.97 -4.85
C ILE A 130 1.13 -2.62 -6.20
N VAL A 131 0.89 -3.93 -6.20
CA VAL A 131 0.57 -4.69 -7.41
C VAL A 131 -0.89 -5.13 -7.34
N PRO A 132 -1.85 -4.32 -7.80
CA PRO A 132 -3.24 -4.70 -7.84
C PRO A 132 -3.50 -5.76 -8.93
N ALA A 133 -4.45 -6.65 -8.69
CA ALA A 133 -4.90 -7.61 -9.71
C ALA A 133 -5.63 -6.93 -10.89
N ASN A 134 -6.15 -5.73 -10.68
CA ASN A 134 -6.84 -4.93 -11.69
C ASN A 134 -6.48 -3.45 -11.50
N TYR A 135 -6.00 -2.82 -12.56
CA TYR A 135 -5.58 -1.42 -12.59
C TYR A 135 -6.67 -0.46 -13.09
N SER A 136 -7.86 -0.94 -13.49
CA SER A 136 -8.87 -0.12 -14.18
C SER A 136 -9.27 1.15 -13.43
N ASN A 137 -9.27 1.13 -12.09
CA ASN A 137 -9.57 2.31 -11.28
C ASN A 137 -8.43 3.35 -11.31
N PHE A 138 -7.19 2.92 -11.53
CA PHE A 138 -6.06 3.82 -11.72
C PHE A 138 -6.03 4.35 -13.15
N ASP A 139 -6.19 3.46 -14.14
CA ASP A 139 -6.18 3.83 -15.56
C ASP A 139 -7.29 4.82 -15.93
N SER A 140 -8.44 4.75 -15.24
CA SER A 140 -9.53 5.70 -15.43
C SER A 140 -9.28 7.09 -14.82
N ARG A 141 -8.33 7.21 -13.88
CA ARG A 141 -8.06 8.45 -13.13
C ARG A 141 -6.74 9.10 -13.49
N TYR A 142 -5.77 8.30 -13.92
CA TYR A 142 -4.41 8.74 -14.19
C TYR A 142 -4.05 8.45 -15.64
N ALA A 143 -3.64 9.47 -16.37
CA ALA A 143 -3.12 9.28 -17.72
C ALA A 143 -1.81 8.47 -17.66
N LEU A 144 -1.69 7.48 -18.53
CA LEU A 144 -0.43 6.75 -18.68
C LEU A 144 0.69 7.74 -19.05
N LYS A 145 1.81 7.67 -18.35
CA LYS A 145 2.97 8.52 -18.64
C LYS A 145 3.40 8.44 -20.11
N THR A 146 3.22 7.28 -20.73
CA THR A 146 3.51 7.02 -22.14
C THR A 146 2.46 7.61 -23.11
N ALA A 147 1.30 8.04 -22.61
CA ALA A 147 0.25 8.68 -23.41
C ALA A 147 0.20 10.21 -23.24
N CYS A 148 0.97 10.75 -22.31
CA CYS A 148 1.01 12.19 -22.04
C CYS A 148 1.95 12.91 -23.00
N VAL A 149 1.56 14.14 -23.38
CA VAL A 149 2.49 15.07 -24.05
C VAL A 149 3.58 15.49 -23.06
N THR A 150 4.81 15.12 -23.36
CA THR A 150 5.97 15.40 -22.48
C THR A 150 6.71 16.68 -22.86
N SER A 151 6.59 17.12 -24.11
CA SER A 151 7.25 18.31 -24.63
C SER A 151 6.52 18.85 -25.87
N VAL A 152 6.64 20.14 -26.11
CA VAL A 152 6.17 20.82 -27.32
C VAL A 152 7.32 21.62 -27.89
N ARG A 153 7.46 21.65 -29.21
CA ARG A 153 8.48 22.44 -29.91
C ARG A 153 7.99 22.94 -31.25
N LEU A 154 8.69 23.92 -31.79
CA LEU A 154 8.61 24.28 -33.21
C LEU A 154 9.70 23.48 -33.97
N GLY A 155 9.32 22.75 -35.00
CA GLY A 155 10.28 22.01 -35.84
C GLY A 155 11.13 22.91 -36.74
N ALA A 156 11.86 22.30 -37.67
CA ALA A 156 12.63 23.04 -38.65
C ALA A 156 11.73 23.94 -39.52
N TYR A 157 12.19 25.15 -39.79
CA TYR A 157 11.38 26.05 -40.61
C TYR A 157 11.48 25.66 -42.09
N LYS A 158 10.41 26.00 -42.86
CA LYS A 158 10.40 26.13 -44.30
C LYS A 158 10.08 27.59 -44.68
N THR A 159 10.61 28.04 -45.80
CA THR A 159 10.26 29.35 -46.35
C THR A 159 9.09 29.16 -47.30
N HIS A 160 8.10 30.01 -47.18
CA HIS A 160 6.97 30.14 -48.11
C HIS A 160 7.07 31.54 -48.70
N THR A 161 7.08 31.63 -50.02
CA THR A 161 7.02 32.93 -50.72
C THR A 161 5.59 33.39 -50.75
N MET A 162 5.31 34.57 -50.21
CA MET A 162 3.98 35.16 -50.26
C MET A 162 3.70 35.62 -51.67
N GLN A 163 2.44 35.43 -52.07
CA GLN A 163 1.98 36.01 -53.34
C GLN A 163 0.98 37.11 -53.01
N LYS A 164 0.84 38.02 -53.96
CA LYS A 164 -0.17 39.08 -53.85
C LYS A 164 -1.55 38.46 -53.59
N GLY A 165 -2.14 38.79 -52.45
CA GLY A 165 -3.42 38.22 -52.02
C GLY A 165 -3.32 37.47 -50.69
N THR A 166 -4.06 36.39 -50.56
CA THR A 166 -4.16 35.61 -49.31
C THR A 166 -3.12 34.51 -49.26
N MET A 167 -2.36 34.41 -48.15
CA MET A 167 -1.58 33.25 -47.86
C MET A 167 -2.49 32.17 -47.27
N PHE A 168 -2.53 31.02 -47.92
CA PHE A 168 -3.34 29.91 -47.45
C PHE A 168 -2.69 29.18 -46.29
N GLU A 169 -3.54 28.65 -45.45
CA GLU A 169 -3.20 27.85 -44.28
C GLU A 169 -2.38 26.63 -44.67
N THR A 170 -1.36 26.31 -43.88
CA THR A 170 -0.64 25.04 -43.95
C THR A 170 -0.89 24.24 -42.69
N ALA A 171 -1.54 23.10 -42.82
CA ALA A 171 -1.92 22.25 -41.71
C ALA A 171 -0.72 21.91 -40.79
N GLY A 172 -0.89 22.13 -39.50
CA GLY A 172 0.13 21.85 -38.48
C GLY A 172 1.30 22.82 -38.45
N TYR A 173 1.28 23.92 -39.18
CA TYR A 173 2.32 24.93 -39.22
C TYR A 173 1.86 26.27 -38.64
N VAL A 174 2.80 26.98 -38.05
CA VAL A 174 2.62 28.36 -37.56
C VAL A 174 3.62 29.29 -38.24
N ILE A 175 3.22 30.54 -38.50
CA ILE A 175 4.12 31.58 -39.01
C ILE A 175 5.04 32.00 -37.89
N THR A 176 6.35 31.93 -38.08
CA THR A 176 7.36 32.31 -37.10
C THR A 176 8.29 33.42 -37.56
N GLY A 177 8.12 33.86 -38.77
CA GLY A 177 8.85 35.02 -39.32
C GLY A 177 8.20 35.49 -40.60
N LEU A 178 8.25 36.77 -40.82
CA LEU A 178 7.76 37.46 -42.01
C LEU A 178 8.81 38.47 -42.44
N GLY A 179 9.18 38.45 -43.69
CA GLY A 179 10.00 39.50 -44.31
C GLY A 179 9.16 40.25 -45.33
N ILE A 180 9.29 41.55 -45.36
CA ILE A 180 8.66 42.41 -46.39
C ILE A 180 9.79 43.12 -47.10
N ILE A 181 9.92 42.94 -48.37
CA ILE A 181 10.95 43.50 -49.26
C ILE A 181 10.31 44.45 -50.22
N GLY A 182 10.30 45.73 -49.88
CA GLY A 182 9.59 46.74 -50.68
C GLY A 182 8.09 46.81 -50.40
N GLU A 183 7.29 46.51 -51.38
CA GLU A 183 5.82 46.38 -51.22
C GLU A 183 5.44 44.91 -50.92
N VAL A 184 4.28 44.69 -50.33
CA VAL A 184 3.81 43.29 -50.05
C VAL A 184 3.44 42.64 -51.37
N ASP A 185 4.32 41.76 -51.89
CA ASP A 185 4.11 41.06 -53.16
C ASP A 185 4.74 39.65 -53.17
N GLY A 186 5.05 39.08 -54.36
CA GLY A 186 5.48 37.73 -54.56
C GLY A 186 6.90 37.39 -54.15
N ASP A 187 7.71 38.33 -53.70
CA ASP A 187 9.07 38.11 -53.24
C ASP A 187 9.24 38.14 -51.69
N ASP A 188 8.14 38.40 -50.97
CA ASP A 188 8.13 38.43 -49.52
C ASP A 188 8.18 37.00 -48.90
N PRO A 189 9.20 36.69 -48.07
CA PRO A 189 9.28 35.38 -47.47
C PRO A 189 8.52 35.30 -46.15
N ALA A 190 7.73 34.26 -45.98
CA ALA A 190 7.21 33.83 -44.68
C ALA A 190 7.93 32.56 -44.19
N ARG A 191 8.33 32.54 -42.94
CA ARG A 191 8.85 31.33 -42.30
C ARG A 191 7.77 30.62 -41.54
N LEU A 192 7.57 29.34 -41.90
CA LEU A 192 6.59 28.45 -41.31
C LEU A 192 7.34 27.36 -40.54
N ARG A 193 6.93 27.09 -39.30
CA ARG A 193 7.44 25.96 -38.53
C ARG A 193 6.31 25.03 -38.13
N PRO A 194 6.51 23.69 -38.20
CA PRO A 194 5.52 22.78 -37.69
C PRO A 194 5.46 22.88 -36.17
N LEU A 195 4.25 22.96 -35.60
CA LEU A 195 4.03 22.75 -34.18
C LEU A 195 4.12 21.26 -33.92
N GLN A 196 5.02 20.84 -33.08
CA GLN A 196 5.26 19.45 -32.75
C GLN A 196 5.08 19.17 -31.27
N TYR A 197 4.56 18.01 -30.96
CA TYR A 197 4.45 17.50 -29.60
C TYR A 197 5.07 16.10 -29.48
N CYS A 198 5.60 15.79 -28.28
CA CYS A 198 6.28 14.54 -28.00
C CYS A 198 5.42 13.66 -27.09
N ILE A 199 5.18 12.43 -27.51
CA ILE A 199 4.58 11.38 -26.68
C ILE A 199 5.52 10.19 -26.70
N ASN A 200 5.88 9.70 -25.53
CA ASN A 200 6.75 8.53 -25.37
C ASN A 200 8.05 8.59 -26.22
N GLY A 201 8.69 9.79 -26.26
CA GLY A 201 9.93 9.99 -27.04
C GLY A 201 9.74 10.20 -28.53
N THR A 202 8.52 10.03 -29.07
CA THR A 202 8.22 10.22 -30.49
C THR A 202 7.61 11.60 -30.72
N TRP A 203 8.12 12.32 -31.74
CA TRP A 203 7.62 13.64 -32.14
C TRP A 203 6.55 13.53 -33.22
N TYR A 204 5.44 14.16 -32.99
CA TYR A 204 4.31 14.27 -33.91
C TYR A 204 4.13 15.73 -34.32
N THR A 205 3.70 15.96 -35.55
CA THR A 205 3.26 17.30 -35.99
C THR A 205 1.76 17.43 -35.69
N ALA A 206 1.36 18.59 -35.11
CA ALA A 206 -0.03 18.88 -34.88
C ALA A 206 -0.78 18.91 -36.23
N ALA A 207 -1.98 18.33 -36.26
CA ALA A 207 -2.86 18.41 -37.42
C ALA A 207 -3.91 19.50 -37.19
N THR A 208 -4.45 20.05 -38.25
CA THR A 208 -5.69 20.81 -38.22
C THR A 208 -6.86 19.86 -38.08
N ALA A 209 -7.83 20.21 -37.21
CA ALA A 209 -9.07 19.44 -37.02
C ALA A 209 -9.96 19.49 -38.27
#